data_e3a8268f270b0c3fc9578c2ff5505183
#
_entry.id   e3a8268f270b0c3fc9578c2ff5505183
#
_cell.length_a   1.000
_cell.length_b   1.000
_cell.length_c   1.000
_cell.angle_alpha   90.00
_cell.angle_beta   90.00
_cell.angle_gamma   90.00
#
_symmetry.space_group_name_H-M   'P 1'
#
loop_
_entity.id
_entity.type
_entity.pdbx_description
1 polymer ?
#
loop_
_entity_poly.entity_id
_entity_poly.type
_entity_poly.pdbx_seq_one_letter_code
_entity_poly.pdbx_strand_id
1 'polypeptide(L)'
;MVFPPRITTIVLDFNGVISSDLNAAARSLGDFWGLPLSPEEVYARWRPVYLQASLGQIPVEQYWRELRSSFGLPPDYSPVEEDRWLSSLVPLEPDVAQTLTRLGRRYTLGLLSNHVGSWTRKLLAEWGLTEMFRTVLVSSDIGVRKPDLAPYQDVCRMLKVRPGVAVYVADEEEDLVAAERVGMFPIFIPGEDRESRVGTKIERLSDLI
;
A
#
# COMPACT_ATOMS: atom_id res chain seq x y z
N MET A 1 -7.84 7.82 19.74
CA MET A 1 -7.57 9.25 19.37
C MET A 1 -8.89 9.97 19.11
N VAL A 2 -9.03 11.23 19.54
CA VAL A 2 -10.23 12.02 19.23
C VAL A 2 -9.89 12.94 18.05
N PHE A 3 -10.40 12.64 16.89
CA PHE A 3 -10.30 13.53 15.73
C PHE A 3 -11.11 14.80 15.92
N PRO A 4 -10.79 15.90 15.19
CA PRO A 4 -11.69 17.04 15.09
C PRO A 4 -13.12 16.57 14.72
N PRO A 5 -14.16 17.17 15.28
CA PRO A 5 -15.54 16.69 15.10
C PRO A 5 -16.03 16.58 13.64
N ARG A 6 -15.29 17.18 12.71
CA ARG A 6 -15.59 17.18 11.27
C ARG A 6 -15.08 15.93 10.52
N ILE A 7 -14.23 15.09 11.11
CA ILE A 7 -13.67 13.91 10.43
C ILE A 7 -14.75 12.84 10.29
N THR A 8 -14.96 12.40 9.06
CA THR A 8 -15.93 11.37 8.69
C THR A 8 -15.32 10.22 7.89
N THR A 9 -14.08 10.38 7.45
CA THR A 9 -13.43 9.48 6.51
C THR A 9 -12.00 9.19 6.92
N ILE A 10 -11.57 7.94 6.80
CA ILE A 10 -10.19 7.51 6.98
C ILE A 10 -9.74 6.86 5.67
N VAL A 11 -8.69 7.38 5.08
CA VAL A 11 -8.00 6.78 3.93
C VAL A 11 -6.69 6.18 4.43
N LEU A 12 -6.49 4.91 4.18
CA LEU A 12 -5.32 4.15 4.62
C LEU A 12 -4.41 3.86 3.44
N ASP A 13 -3.10 3.94 3.65
CA ASP A 13 -2.15 3.25 2.78
C ASP A 13 -2.26 1.74 2.97
N PHE A 14 -1.69 0.98 2.06
CA PHE A 14 -1.71 -0.48 2.10
C PHE A 14 -0.42 -1.05 2.71
N ASN A 15 0.71 -0.91 2.01
CA ASN A 15 1.99 -1.43 2.46
C ASN A 15 2.54 -0.58 3.61
N GLY A 16 3.01 -1.22 4.67
CA GLY A 16 3.48 -0.53 5.89
C GLY A 16 2.37 -0.02 6.81
N VAL A 17 1.09 -0.16 6.43
CA VAL A 17 -0.07 0.25 7.24
C VAL A 17 -1.03 -0.91 7.50
N ILE A 18 -1.47 -1.59 6.44
CA ILE A 18 -2.35 -2.78 6.52
C ILE A 18 -1.57 -4.05 6.27
N SER A 19 -0.70 -4.03 5.27
CA SER A 19 0.21 -5.10 4.87
C SER A 19 1.61 -4.86 5.40
N SER A 20 2.36 -5.92 5.61
CA SER A 20 3.81 -5.86 5.80
C SER A 20 4.50 -5.08 4.67
N ASP A 21 5.73 -4.61 4.92
CA ASP A 21 6.48 -3.79 3.95
C ASP A 21 6.80 -4.58 2.68
N LEU A 22 6.30 -4.09 1.56
CA LEU A 22 6.57 -4.65 0.23
C LEU A 22 8.05 -4.58 -0.16
N ASN A 23 8.77 -3.54 0.26
CA ASN A 23 10.19 -3.41 -0.05
C ASN A 23 11.02 -4.48 0.68
N ALA A 24 10.62 -4.86 1.90
CA ALA A 24 11.23 -5.96 2.63
C ALA A 24 10.96 -7.30 1.91
N ALA A 25 9.71 -7.54 1.50
CA ALA A 25 9.36 -8.73 0.71
C ALA A 25 10.11 -8.79 -0.63
N ALA A 26 10.29 -7.65 -1.29
CA ALA A 26 11.05 -7.58 -2.54
C ALA A 26 12.52 -7.92 -2.35
N ARG A 27 13.15 -7.47 -1.26
CA ARG A 27 14.56 -7.79 -0.94
C ARG A 27 14.79 -9.29 -0.69
N SER A 28 13.76 -10.03 -0.29
CA SER A 28 13.85 -11.48 -0.09
C SER A 28 13.72 -12.31 -1.38
N LEU A 29 13.52 -11.70 -2.56
CA LEU A 29 13.40 -12.42 -3.84
C LEU A 29 14.67 -13.20 -4.19
N GLY A 30 15.85 -12.76 -3.73
CA GLY A 30 17.09 -13.51 -3.87
C GLY A 30 16.97 -14.88 -3.21
N ASP A 31 16.59 -14.92 -1.94
CA ASP A 31 16.38 -16.16 -1.19
C ASP A 31 15.22 -16.99 -1.77
N PHE A 32 14.18 -16.32 -2.21
CA PHE A 32 13.02 -16.96 -2.84
C PHE A 32 13.40 -17.80 -4.08
N TRP A 33 14.38 -17.33 -4.85
CA TRP A 33 14.91 -18.04 -6.03
C TRP A 33 16.22 -18.77 -5.77
N GLY A 34 16.76 -18.76 -4.56
CA GLY A 34 18.03 -19.40 -4.20
C GLY A 34 19.24 -18.74 -4.87
N LEU A 35 19.19 -17.43 -5.10
CA LEU A 35 20.26 -16.67 -5.74
C LEU A 35 21.18 -16.04 -4.69
N PRO A 36 22.51 -16.11 -4.88
CA PRO A 36 23.48 -15.53 -3.94
C PRO A 36 23.65 -14.02 -4.16
N LEU A 37 22.57 -13.26 -3.94
CA LEU A 37 22.52 -11.80 -4.12
C LEU A 37 22.25 -11.13 -2.78
N SER A 38 22.86 -9.95 -2.57
CA SER A 38 22.51 -9.12 -1.42
C SER A 38 21.10 -8.51 -1.56
N PRO A 39 20.43 -8.16 -0.45
CA PRO A 39 19.13 -7.49 -0.49
C PRO A 39 19.13 -6.21 -1.34
N GLU A 40 20.25 -5.47 -1.35
CA GLU A 40 20.41 -4.23 -2.13
C GLU A 40 20.49 -4.53 -3.63
N GLU A 41 21.23 -5.56 -4.04
CA GLU A 41 21.30 -5.99 -5.44
C GLU A 41 19.95 -6.48 -5.93
N VAL A 42 19.22 -7.22 -5.10
CA VAL A 42 17.87 -7.68 -5.38
C VAL A 42 16.93 -6.48 -5.58
N TYR A 43 16.95 -5.54 -4.65
CA TYR A 43 16.11 -4.35 -4.71
C TYR A 43 16.40 -3.48 -5.95
N ALA A 44 17.68 -3.31 -6.28
CA ALA A 44 18.10 -2.53 -7.45
C ALA A 44 17.58 -3.13 -8.79
N ARG A 45 17.47 -4.47 -8.87
CA ARG A 45 16.92 -5.17 -10.05
C ARG A 45 15.39 -5.17 -10.05
N TRP A 46 14.79 -5.33 -8.89
CA TRP A 46 13.33 -5.38 -8.73
C TRP A 46 12.67 -4.03 -8.99
N ARG A 47 13.20 -2.96 -8.41
CA ARG A 47 12.56 -1.65 -8.37
C ARG A 47 12.15 -1.09 -9.74
N PRO A 48 13.01 -1.09 -10.79
CA PRO A 48 12.63 -0.55 -12.09
C PRO A 48 11.45 -1.28 -12.74
N VAL A 49 11.40 -2.61 -12.62
CA VAL A 49 10.33 -3.43 -13.19
C VAL A 49 9.03 -3.25 -12.41
N TYR A 50 9.13 -3.20 -11.07
CA TYR A 50 7.98 -2.95 -10.21
C TYR A 50 7.34 -1.58 -10.47
N LEU A 51 8.14 -0.55 -10.70
CA LEU A 51 7.62 0.79 -11.00
C LEU A 51 6.71 0.79 -12.23
N GLN A 52 7.06 0.07 -13.29
CA GLN A 52 6.24 -0.05 -14.49
C GLN A 52 4.91 -0.79 -14.20
N ALA A 53 4.98 -1.91 -13.50
CA ALA A 53 3.79 -2.67 -13.13
C ALA A 53 2.86 -1.87 -12.19
N SER A 54 3.42 -1.18 -11.22
CA SER A 54 2.65 -0.37 -10.26
C SER A 54 2.10 0.95 -10.85
N LEU A 55 2.50 1.30 -12.08
CA LEU A 55 1.88 2.34 -12.91
C LEU A 55 0.93 1.77 -13.96
N GLY A 56 0.72 0.45 -14.00
CA GLY A 56 -0.10 -0.20 -15.02
C GLY A 56 0.50 -0.14 -16.42
N GLN A 57 1.79 0.20 -16.57
CA GLN A 57 2.47 0.28 -17.86
C GLN A 57 2.77 -1.08 -18.47
N ILE A 58 2.94 -2.09 -17.63
CA ILE A 58 3.09 -3.49 -18.02
C ILE A 58 2.11 -4.38 -17.24
N PRO A 59 1.54 -5.43 -17.87
CA PRO A 59 0.71 -6.39 -17.16
C PRO A 59 1.56 -7.29 -16.23
N VAL A 60 0.91 -7.94 -15.26
CA VAL A 60 1.56 -8.78 -14.25
C VAL A 60 2.40 -9.90 -14.87
N GLU A 61 1.90 -10.54 -15.92
CA GLU A 61 2.63 -11.59 -16.63
C GLU A 61 3.95 -11.08 -17.23
N GLN A 62 3.93 -9.88 -17.83
CA GLN A 62 5.14 -9.24 -18.36
C GLN A 62 6.08 -8.82 -17.23
N TYR A 63 5.55 -8.29 -16.13
CA TYR A 63 6.34 -7.97 -14.93
C TYR A 63 7.16 -9.17 -14.46
N TRP A 64 6.54 -10.35 -14.31
CA TRP A 64 7.25 -11.54 -13.86
C TRP A 64 8.32 -12.00 -14.85
N ARG A 65 8.02 -11.96 -16.15
CA ARG A 65 9.00 -12.30 -17.19
C ARG A 65 10.21 -11.37 -17.21
N GLU A 66 9.98 -10.07 -17.13
CA GLU A 66 11.05 -9.07 -17.07
C GLU A 66 11.85 -9.15 -15.78
N LEU A 67 11.15 -9.35 -14.67
CA LEU A 67 11.79 -9.52 -13.37
C LEU A 67 12.72 -10.72 -13.37
N ARG A 68 12.25 -11.89 -13.78
CA ARG A 68 13.08 -13.10 -13.90
C ARG A 68 14.29 -12.88 -14.83
N SER A 69 14.08 -12.24 -15.97
CA SER A 69 15.17 -11.88 -16.90
C SER A 69 16.22 -11.00 -16.23
N SER A 70 15.82 -10.03 -15.41
CA SER A 70 16.74 -9.14 -14.70
C SER A 70 17.62 -9.87 -13.68
N PHE A 71 17.17 -11.05 -13.23
CA PHE A 71 17.92 -11.96 -12.35
C PHE A 71 18.68 -13.07 -13.09
N GLY A 72 18.66 -13.06 -14.44
CA GLY A 72 19.31 -14.11 -15.26
C GLY A 72 18.55 -15.43 -15.28
N LEU A 73 17.29 -15.44 -14.86
CA LEU A 73 16.40 -16.60 -14.88
C LEU A 73 15.64 -16.68 -16.21
N PRO A 74 15.16 -17.87 -16.61
CA PRO A 74 14.25 -17.98 -17.76
C PRO A 74 13.04 -17.04 -17.61
N PRO A 75 12.63 -16.32 -18.67
CA PRO A 75 11.57 -15.33 -18.62
C PRO A 75 10.18 -15.97 -18.66
N ASP A 76 9.92 -16.87 -17.73
CA ASP A 76 8.65 -17.56 -17.59
C ASP A 76 7.71 -16.82 -16.63
N TYR A 77 6.41 -17.04 -16.78
CA TYR A 77 5.41 -16.62 -15.81
C TYR A 77 4.72 -17.83 -15.22
N SER A 78 4.65 -17.85 -13.91
CA SER A 78 3.96 -18.89 -13.13
C SER A 78 3.00 -18.24 -12.12
N PRO A 79 1.67 -18.43 -12.29
CA PRO A 79 0.72 -17.99 -11.26
C PRO A 79 0.99 -18.59 -9.88
N VAL A 80 1.51 -19.82 -9.82
CA VAL A 80 1.87 -20.48 -8.56
C VAL A 80 3.06 -19.78 -7.88
N GLU A 81 4.03 -19.34 -8.66
CA GLU A 81 5.18 -18.58 -8.16
C GLU A 81 4.76 -17.20 -7.66
N GLU A 82 3.90 -16.53 -8.41
CA GLU A 82 3.28 -15.26 -8.00
C GLU A 82 2.53 -15.41 -6.68
N ASP A 83 1.66 -16.41 -6.57
CA ASP A 83 0.87 -16.68 -5.38
C ASP A 83 1.75 -17.00 -4.17
N ARG A 84 2.80 -17.79 -4.37
CA ARG A 84 3.78 -18.10 -3.32
C ARG A 84 4.50 -16.83 -2.84
N TRP A 85 4.89 -15.94 -3.75
CA TRP A 85 5.54 -14.70 -3.38
C TRP A 85 4.57 -13.74 -2.67
N LEU A 86 3.34 -13.57 -3.19
CA LEU A 86 2.32 -12.75 -2.55
C LEU A 86 1.97 -13.24 -1.14
N SER A 87 2.03 -14.55 -0.89
CA SER A 87 1.82 -15.12 0.44
C SER A 87 2.90 -14.75 1.46
N SER A 88 4.02 -14.15 1.04
CA SER A 88 5.00 -13.56 1.96
C SER A 88 4.54 -12.21 2.54
N LEU A 89 3.58 -11.57 1.89
CA LEU A 89 2.92 -10.37 2.42
C LEU A 89 1.83 -10.81 3.41
N VAL A 90 1.88 -10.27 4.59
CA VAL A 90 0.95 -10.61 5.68
C VAL A 90 0.32 -9.34 6.26
N PRO A 91 -0.85 -9.44 6.90
CA PRO A 91 -1.40 -8.31 7.65
C PRO A 91 -0.39 -7.82 8.69
N LEU A 92 -0.20 -6.50 8.75
CA LEU A 92 0.77 -5.90 9.68
C LEU A 92 0.37 -6.13 11.14
N GLU A 93 -0.93 -6.08 11.42
CA GLU A 93 -1.50 -6.38 12.73
C GLU A 93 -2.39 -7.62 12.65
N PRO A 94 -2.26 -8.59 13.57
CA PRO A 94 -3.10 -9.81 13.55
C PRO A 94 -4.60 -9.53 13.67
N ASP A 95 -4.97 -8.41 14.31
CA ASP A 95 -6.36 -7.99 14.56
C ASP A 95 -6.84 -6.89 13.60
N VAL A 96 -6.14 -6.67 12.47
CA VAL A 96 -6.46 -5.61 11.50
C VAL A 96 -7.93 -5.64 11.05
N ALA A 97 -8.49 -6.83 10.77
CA ALA A 97 -9.90 -6.97 10.37
C ALA A 97 -10.87 -6.48 11.46
N GLN A 98 -10.56 -6.77 12.73
CA GLN A 98 -11.37 -6.31 13.86
C GLN A 98 -11.26 -4.79 14.03
N THR A 99 -10.05 -4.26 13.90
CA THR A 99 -9.77 -2.82 13.95
C THR A 99 -10.53 -2.07 12.85
N LEU A 100 -10.42 -2.51 11.60
CA LEU A 100 -11.15 -1.91 10.47
C LEU A 100 -12.67 -2.01 10.63
N THR A 101 -13.19 -3.14 11.15
CA THR A 101 -14.61 -3.28 11.46
C THR A 101 -15.08 -2.24 12.48
N ARG A 102 -14.30 -2.00 13.53
CA ARG A 102 -14.63 -0.99 14.56
C ARG A 102 -14.58 0.44 13.98
N LEU A 103 -13.56 0.75 13.21
CA LEU A 103 -13.41 2.04 12.53
C LEU A 103 -14.56 2.28 11.54
N GLY A 104 -14.94 1.27 10.75
CA GLY A 104 -16.02 1.33 9.76
C GLY A 104 -17.42 1.59 10.34
N ARG A 105 -17.61 1.39 11.67
CA ARG A 105 -18.86 1.77 12.35
C ARG A 105 -19.01 3.28 12.53
N ARG A 106 -17.92 4.03 12.46
CA ARG A 106 -17.88 5.48 12.73
C ARG A 106 -17.42 6.30 11.54
N TYR A 107 -16.59 5.71 10.68
CA TYR A 107 -15.95 6.38 9.55
C TYR A 107 -16.14 5.61 8.26
N THR A 108 -16.21 6.33 7.15
CA THR A 108 -16.06 5.72 5.82
C THR A 108 -14.59 5.40 5.59
N LEU A 109 -14.28 4.16 5.21
CA LEU A 109 -12.92 3.74 4.95
C LEU A 109 -12.63 3.74 3.44
N GLY A 110 -11.46 4.27 3.08
CA GLY A 110 -10.86 4.21 1.75
C GLY A 110 -9.45 3.64 1.82
N LEU A 111 -8.99 3.08 0.72
CA LEU A 111 -7.61 2.63 0.52
C LEU A 111 -6.99 3.40 -0.63
N LEU A 112 -5.73 3.85 -0.46
CA LEU A 112 -4.94 4.49 -1.50
C LEU A 112 -3.52 3.91 -1.50
N SER A 113 -3.14 3.16 -2.54
CA SER A 113 -1.91 2.39 -2.57
C SER A 113 -1.09 2.60 -3.83
N ASN A 114 0.24 2.67 -3.68
CA ASN A 114 1.20 2.52 -4.77
C ASN A 114 1.51 1.03 -4.97
N HIS A 115 0.67 0.32 -5.73
CA HIS A 115 0.79 -1.12 -5.89
C HIS A 115 0.21 -1.60 -7.22
N VAL A 116 0.25 -2.91 -7.43
CA VAL A 116 -0.46 -3.58 -8.52
C VAL A 116 -1.89 -3.90 -8.06
N GLY A 117 -2.89 -3.42 -8.80
CA GLY A 117 -4.29 -3.49 -8.37
C GLY A 117 -4.83 -4.92 -8.21
N SER A 118 -4.44 -5.85 -9.09
CA SER A 118 -4.82 -7.27 -8.96
C SER A 118 -4.27 -7.90 -7.69
N TRP A 119 -3.03 -7.60 -7.31
CA TRP A 119 -2.40 -8.10 -6.09
C TRP A 119 -3.06 -7.51 -4.84
N THR A 120 -3.28 -6.19 -4.81
CA THR A 120 -3.98 -5.55 -3.69
C THR A 120 -5.35 -6.19 -3.46
N ARG A 121 -6.15 -6.33 -4.53
CA ARG A 121 -7.49 -6.93 -4.41
C ARG A 121 -7.44 -8.39 -3.97
N LYS A 122 -6.47 -9.17 -4.47
CA LYS A 122 -6.27 -10.56 -4.05
C LYS A 122 -5.95 -10.65 -2.56
N LEU A 123 -4.98 -9.88 -2.08
CA LEU A 123 -4.59 -9.87 -0.66
C LEU A 123 -5.74 -9.41 0.24
N LEU A 124 -6.48 -8.37 -0.14
CA LEU A 124 -7.68 -7.93 0.59
C LEU A 124 -8.75 -9.03 0.67
N ALA A 125 -8.95 -9.80 -0.41
CA ALA A 125 -9.90 -10.90 -0.42
C ALA A 125 -9.44 -12.06 0.46
N GLU A 126 -8.17 -12.46 0.38
CA GLU A 126 -7.59 -13.54 1.20
C GLU A 126 -7.64 -13.21 2.70
N TRP A 127 -7.48 -11.94 3.06
CA TRP A 127 -7.55 -11.48 4.46
C TRP A 127 -8.96 -11.11 4.92
N GLY A 128 -9.99 -11.26 4.06
CA GLY A 128 -11.38 -10.94 4.37
C GLY A 128 -11.64 -9.43 4.55
N LEU A 129 -10.84 -8.57 3.92
CA LEU A 129 -10.89 -7.11 4.10
C LEU A 129 -11.60 -6.37 2.96
N THR A 130 -12.01 -7.03 1.89
CA THR A 130 -12.59 -6.40 0.70
C THR A 130 -13.75 -5.47 1.03
N GLU A 131 -14.71 -5.94 1.84
CA GLU A 131 -15.93 -5.20 2.19
C GLU A 131 -15.70 -4.08 3.23
N MET A 132 -14.49 -3.96 3.77
CA MET A 132 -14.16 -2.91 4.74
C MET A 132 -14.00 -1.54 4.08
N PHE A 133 -13.66 -1.52 2.79
CA PHE A 133 -13.36 -0.30 2.06
C PHE A 133 -14.46 0.07 1.07
N ARG A 134 -14.96 1.29 1.21
CA ARG A 134 -15.90 1.86 0.23
C ARG A 134 -15.22 2.14 -1.12
N THR A 135 -13.93 2.39 -1.10
CA THR A 135 -13.13 2.66 -2.30
C THR A 135 -11.72 2.11 -2.08
N VAL A 136 -11.22 1.40 -3.08
CA VAL A 136 -9.84 0.94 -3.20
C VAL A 136 -9.27 1.57 -4.46
N LEU A 137 -8.33 2.52 -4.29
CA LEU A 137 -7.66 3.21 -5.38
C LEU A 137 -6.20 2.78 -5.40
N VAL A 138 -5.75 2.22 -6.52
CA VAL A 138 -4.40 1.69 -6.69
C VAL A 138 -3.73 2.37 -7.87
N SER A 139 -2.46 2.71 -7.75
CA SER A 139 -1.71 3.44 -8.77
C SER A 139 -1.72 2.78 -10.15
N SER A 140 -1.67 1.45 -10.22
CA SER A 140 -1.72 0.75 -11.51
C SER A 140 -3.06 0.88 -12.23
N ASP A 141 -4.15 1.17 -11.53
CA ASP A 141 -5.47 1.34 -12.12
C ASP A 141 -5.64 2.74 -12.75
N ILE A 142 -4.86 3.72 -12.26
CA ILE A 142 -4.99 5.14 -12.65
C ILE A 142 -3.75 5.69 -13.37
N GLY A 143 -2.65 4.92 -13.42
CA GLY A 143 -1.41 5.33 -14.08
C GLY A 143 -0.63 6.44 -13.37
N VAL A 144 -0.99 6.79 -12.14
CA VAL A 144 -0.37 7.86 -11.33
C VAL A 144 -0.09 7.35 -9.93
N ARG A 145 1.06 7.74 -9.37
CA ARG A 145 1.52 7.30 -8.06
C ARG A 145 1.55 8.43 -7.05
N LYS A 146 1.39 8.11 -5.77
CA LYS A 146 1.82 8.94 -4.66
C LYS A 146 3.35 9.17 -4.76
N PRO A 147 3.88 10.34 -4.38
CA PRO A 147 3.23 11.47 -3.72
C PRO A 147 2.62 12.52 -4.67
N ASP A 148 2.33 12.20 -5.95
CA ASP A 148 1.55 13.12 -6.77
C ASP A 148 0.20 13.45 -6.12
N LEU A 149 -0.27 14.69 -6.30
CA LEU A 149 -1.48 15.14 -5.60
C LEU A 149 -2.78 14.52 -6.15
N ALA A 150 -2.77 14.12 -7.42
CA ALA A 150 -3.96 13.60 -8.10
C ALA A 150 -4.57 12.37 -7.40
N PRO A 151 -3.82 11.32 -7.00
CA PRO A 151 -4.38 10.16 -6.29
C PRO A 151 -5.15 10.52 -5.02
N TYR A 152 -4.69 11.51 -4.24
CA TYR A 152 -5.36 11.94 -3.01
C TYR A 152 -6.68 12.69 -3.32
N GLN A 153 -6.68 13.50 -4.38
CA GLN A 153 -7.91 14.16 -4.85
C GLN A 153 -8.92 13.15 -5.40
N ASP A 154 -8.42 12.15 -6.14
CA ASP A 154 -9.25 11.11 -6.75
C ASP A 154 -9.91 10.21 -5.72
N VAL A 155 -9.18 9.76 -4.69
CA VAL A 155 -9.77 8.96 -3.62
C VAL A 155 -10.86 9.74 -2.87
N CYS A 156 -10.65 11.02 -2.60
CA CYS A 156 -11.67 11.88 -1.99
C CYS A 156 -12.89 12.03 -2.91
N ARG A 157 -12.68 12.20 -4.23
CA ARG A 157 -13.77 12.30 -5.22
C ARG A 157 -14.58 11.00 -5.28
N MET A 158 -13.92 9.84 -5.31
CA MET A 158 -14.58 8.54 -5.32
C MET A 158 -15.37 8.27 -4.03
N LEU A 159 -14.85 8.70 -2.90
CA LEU A 159 -15.54 8.65 -1.59
C LEU A 159 -16.65 9.71 -1.46
N LYS A 160 -16.72 10.67 -2.39
CA LYS A 160 -17.67 11.81 -2.39
C LYS A 160 -17.52 12.70 -1.14
N VAL A 161 -16.28 12.94 -0.71
CA VAL A 161 -15.94 13.79 0.43
C VAL A 161 -14.98 14.90 0.03
N ARG A 162 -14.97 15.99 0.82
CA ARG A 162 -13.93 17.01 0.72
C ARG A 162 -12.69 16.57 1.51
N PRO A 163 -11.47 16.89 1.07
CA PRO A 163 -10.24 16.48 1.77
C PRO A 163 -10.23 16.86 3.26
N GLY A 164 -10.72 18.06 3.61
CA GLY A 164 -10.75 18.56 4.98
C GLY A 164 -11.64 17.79 5.98
N VAL A 165 -12.33 16.72 5.58
CA VAL A 165 -13.06 15.81 6.46
C VAL A 165 -12.46 14.40 6.42
N ALA A 166 -11.32 14.22 5.76
CA ALA A 166 -10.62 12.95 5.62
C ALA A 166 -9.27 12.99 6.33
N VAL A 167 -8.93 11.88 6.97
CA VAL A 167 -7.59 11.57 7.47
C VAL A 167 -6.88 10.71 6.43
N TYR A 168 -5.58 10.88 6.26
CA TYR A 168 -4.72 9.98 5.53
C TYR A 168 -3.69 9.35 6.46
N VAL A 169 -3.61 8.03 6.49
CA VAL A 169 -2.71 7.26 7.35
C VAL A 169 -1.65 6.60 6.48
N ALA A 170 -0.39 6.89 6.74
CA ALA A 170 0.74 6.33 6.00
C ALA A 170 2.00 6.23 6.87
N ASP A 171 2.97 5.45 6.38
CA ASP A 171 4.29 5.28 6.98
C ASP A 171 5.41 6.05 6.24
N GLU A 172 5.07 6.71 5.13
CA GLU A 172 5.98 7.51 4.32
C GLU A 172 5.71 9.02 4.52
N GLU A 173 6.74 9.79 4.92
CA GLU A 173 6.58 11.24 5.14
C GLU A 173 6.17 12.00 3.87
N GLU A 174 6.72 11.61 2.71
CA GLU A 174 6.38 12.24 1.43
C GLU A 174 4.88 12.13 1.11
N ASP A 175 4.28 11.00 1.43
CA ASP A 175 2.86 10.76 1.25
C ASP A 175 2.01 11.62 2.18
N LEU A 176 2.44 11.77 3.43
CA LEU A 176 1.77 12.63 4.41
C LEU A 176 1.82 14.10 4.03
N VAL A 177 2.98 14.56 3.54
CA VAL A 177 3.15 15.93 3.00
C VAL A 177 2.20 16.17 1.83
N ALA A 178 2.10 15.22 0.91
CA ALA A 178 1.19 15.34 -0.23
C ALA A 178 -0.29 15.36 0.19
N ALA A 179 -0.68 14.52 1.14
CA ALA A 179 -2.03 14.49 1.71
C ALA A 179 -2.38 15.83 2.40
N GLU A 180 -1.46 16.40 3.19
CA GLU A 180 -1.64 17.70 3.82
C GLU A 180 -1.80 18.82 2.79
N ARG A 181 -1.02 18.81 1.72
CA ARG A 181 -1.14 19.80 0.62
C ARG A 181 -2.49 19.75 -0.09
N VAL A 182 -3.12 18.60 -0.14
CA VAL A 182 -4.50 18.45 -0.66
C VAL A 182 -5.56 18.89 0.36
N GLY A 183 -5.17 19.02 1.64
CA GLY A 183 -6.04 19.44 2.73
C GLY A 183 -6.61 18.29 3.57
N MET A 184 -6.08 17.08 3.44
CA MET A 184 -6.35 15.95 4.33
C MET A 184 -5.57 16.10 5.64
N PHE A 185 -5.99 15.40 6.70
CA PHE A 185 -5.25 15.36 7.97
C PHE A 185 -4.26 14.19 7.93
N PRO A 186 -2.95 14.46 7.97
CA PRO A 186 -1.94 13.41 7.98
C PRO A 186 -1.86 12.71 9.34
N ILE A 187 -1.78 11.39 9.32
CA ILE A 187 -1.50 10.53 10.47
C ILE A 187 -0.32 9.64 10.10
N PHE A 188 0.73 9.73 10.89
CA PHE A 188 1.91 8.89 10.72
C PHE A 188 1.80 7.63 11.56
N ILE A 189 1.94 6.48 10.94
CA ILE A 189 2.15 5.19 11.59
C ILE A 189 3.57 4.73 11.24
N PRO A 190 4.48 4.55 12.24
CA PRO A 190 5.86 4.21 11.92
C PRO A 190 5.97 2.80 11.36
N GLY A 191 6.60 2.67 10.18
CA GLY A 191 7.20 1.44 9.71
C GLY A 191 8.55 1.20 10.39
N GLU A 192 9.23 0.10 10.06
CA GLU A 192 10.59 -0.14 10.54
C GLU A 192 11.53 1.01 10.10
N ASP A 193 12.24 1.59 11.06
CA ASP A 193 13.23 2.66 10.86
C ASP A 193 12.72 3.92 10.14
N ARG A 194 11.42 4.21 10.21
CA ARG A 194 10.84 5.41 9.62
C ARG A 194 10.44 6.42 10.68
N GLU A 195 10.74 7.68 10.39
CA GLU A 195 10.32 8.83 11.18
C GLU A 195 9.59 9.84 10.29
N SER A 196 8.70 10.62 10.88
CA SER A 196 8.07 11.74 10.20
C SER A 196 7.96 12.94 11.12
N ARG A 197 8.13 14.11 10.52
CA ARG A 197 7.86 15.41 11.17
C ARG A 197 6.45 15.92 10.85
N VAL A 198 5.75 15.23 9.98
CA VAL A 198 4.41 15.58 9.48
C VAL A 198 3.39 14.60 10.01
N GLY A 199 2.26 15.13 10.46
CA GLY A 199 1.15 14.34 10.97
C GLY A 199 1.22 14.02 12.45
N THR A 200 0.10 13.54 12.97
CA THR A 200 0.03 13.02 14.33
C THR A 200 0.50 11.58 14.33
N LYS A 201 1.47 11.23 15.18
CA LYS A 201 1.98 9.88 15.31
C LYS A 201 1.01 8.98 16.07
N ILE A 202 0.80 7.79 15.56
CA ILE A 202 0.17 6.65 16.24
C ILE A 202 1.12 5.46 16.19
N GLU A 203 0.98 4.50 17.09
CA GLU A 203 1.83 3.31 17.09
C GLU A 203 1.18 2.14 16.33
N ARG A 204 -0.15 2.13 16.27
CA ARG A 204 -0.93 1.08 15.60
C ARG A 204 -2.30 1.59 15.16
N LEU A 205 -2.92 0.90 14.19
CA LEU A 205 -4.23 1.31 13.66
C LEU A 205 -5.32 1.39 14.73
N SER A 206 -5.26 0.55 15.76
CA SER A 206 -6.24 0.58 16.86
C SER A 206 -6.22 1.89 17.67
N ASP A 207 -5.16 2.70 17.58
CA ASP A 207 -5.09 4.01 18.26
C ASP A 207 -6.05 5.04 17.63
N LEU A 208 -6.58 4.73 16.43
CA LEU A 208 -7.60 5.55 15.76
C LEU A 208 -9.03 5.37 16.31
N ILE A 209 -9.26 4.35 17.17
CA ILE A 209 -10.58 4.02 17.74
C ILE A 209 -10.93 4.95 18.96
#